data_c49c433c711931fb55d24cf65c8d74a2
#
_entry.id   c49c433c711931fb55d24cf65c8d74a2
#
_cell.length_a   1.000
_cell.length_b   1.000
_cell.length_c   1.000
_cell.angle_alpha   90.00
_cell.angle_beta   90.00
_cell.angle_gamma   90.00
#
_symmetry.space_group_name_H-M   'P 1'
#
loop_
_entity.id
_entity.type
_entity.pdbx_description
1 polymer ?
#
loop_
_entity_poly.entity_id
_entity_poly.type
_entity_poly.pdbx_seq_one_letter_code
_entity_poly.pdbx_strand_id
1 'polypeptide(L)'
;MKTRIFNLIIIDESGSMQSIKKAAIDSVNETIQTILLAQKKHEDQEHYVSLVTFNDDVKTIYECVPVDEVKELTAETYQPDCCTALYDAMGISLNALRKKVAEDDKVLVTVVTDGYENASKEYNGKAIKALVDEFKGKGWVFAYIGANQDVEAVAATISITNVMNFEATSK
;
A
#
# COMPACT_ATOMS: atom_id res chain seq x y z
N MET A 1 -18.39 -18.18 -11.46
CA MET A 1 -18.16 -16.82 -10.96
C MET A 1 -16.70 -16.62 -10.59
N LYS A 2 -16.17 -15.46 -10.93
CA LYS A 2 -14.80 -15.16 -10.56
C LYS A 2 -14.73 -14.49 -9.19
N THR A 3 -13.70 -14.83 -8.43
CA THR A 3 -13.39 -14.15 -7.17
C THR A 3 -12.72 -12.82 -7.51
N ARG A 4 -13.22 -11.74 -6.93
CA ARG A 4 -12.60 -10.43 -7.10
C ARG A 4 -11.59 -10.21 -5.98
N ILE A 5 -10.40 -9.80 -6.35
CA ILE A 5 -9.33 -9.51 -5.41
C ILE A 5 -8.88 -8.07 -5.61
N PHE A 6 -9.01 -7.27 -4.56
CA PHE A 6 -8.64 -5.86 -4.59
C PHE A 6 -7.27 -5.69 -3.94
N ASN A 7 -6.34 -5.13 -4.69
CA ASN A 7 -4.97 -4.91 -4.23
C ASN A 7 -4.77 -3.41 -4.06
N LEU A 8 -4.70 -2.95 -2.82
CA LEU A 8 -4.45 -1.55 -2.50
C LEU A 8 -2.97 -1.37 -2.19
N ILE A 9 -2.30 -0.54 -2.96
CA ILE A 9 -0.88 -0.22 -2.76
C ILE A 9 -0.80 1.23 -2.33
N ILE A 10 -0.27 1.46 -1.12
CA ILE A 10 -0.10 2.79 -0.56
C ILE A 10 1.40 3.05 -0.45
N ILE A 11 1.91 3.96 -1.26
CA ILE A 11 3.34 4.21 -1.32
C ILE A 11 3.66 5.63 -0.85
N ASP A 12 4.61 5.72 0.07
CA ASP A 12 5.13 6.96 0.62
C ASP A 12 5.92 7.73 -0.46
N GLU A 13 5.53 8.97 -0.69
CA GLU A 13 6.20 9.87 -1.63
C GLU A 13 6.80 11.07 -0.89
N SER A 14 7.14 10.88 0.38
CA SER A 14 7.79 11.94 1.16
C SER A 14 9.27 12.08 0.79
N GLY A 15 9.87 13.21 1.18
CA GLY A 15 11.25 13.53 0.81
C GLY A 15 12.27 12.49 1.24
N SER A 16 12.05 11.84 2.38
CA SER A 16 12.97 10.80 2.87
C SER A 16 13.03 9.57 1.94
N MET A 17 12.00 9.37 1.13
CA MET A 17 11.98 8.27 0.16
C MET A 17 12.96 8.49 -1.00
N GLN A 18 13.51 9.69 -1.14
CA GLN A 18 14.45 9.98 -2.24
C GLN A 18 15.67 9.05 -2.20
N SER A 19 16.15 8.70 -1.01
CA SER A 19 17.32 7.84 -0.86
C SER A 19 17.04 6.38 -1.25
N ILE A 20 15.77 5.99 -1.27
CA ILE A 20 15.35 4.63 -1.64
C ILE A 20 14.36 4.64 -2.79
N LYS A 21 14.37 5.72 -3.58
CA LYS A 21 13.41 5.92 -4.67
C LYS A 21 13.36 4.73 -5.62
N LYS A 22 14.53 4.26 -6.09
CA LYS A 22 14.57 3.14 -7.03
C LYS A 22 14.01 1.87 -6.40
N ALA A 23 14.39 1.57 -5.16
CA ALA A 23 13.91 0.37 -4.47
C ALA A 23 12.38 0.43 -4.27
N ALA A 24 11.84 1.60 -3.95
CA ALA A 24 10.40 1.77 -3.78
C ALA A 24 9.66 1.55 -5.10
N ILE A 25 10.14 2.15 -6.19
CA ILE A 25 9.56 1.96 -7.52
C ILE A 25 9.59 0.49 -7.91
N ASP A 26 10.75 -0.15 -7.75
CA ASP A 26 10.91 -1.56 -8.11
C ASP A 26 9.99 -2.45 -7.30
N SER A 27 9.84 -2.17 -6.00
CA SER A 27 8.95 -2.93 -5.13
C SER A 27 7.49 -2.87 -5.58
N VAL A 28 7.02 -1.68 -5.92
CA VAL A 28 5.65 -1.50 -6.40
C VAL A 28 5.47 -2.20 -7.75
N ASN A 29 6.42 -2.04 -8.65
CA ASN A 29 6.32 -2.65 -9.98
C ASN A 29 6.38 -4.16 -9.91
N GLU A 30 7.22 -4.73 -9.05
CA GLU A 30 7.24 -6.17 -8.81
C GLU A 30 5.90 -6.67 -8.26
N THR A 31 5.31 -5.91 -7.36
CA THR A 31 4.00 -6.25 -6.81
C THR A 31 2.95 -6.29 -7.92
N ILE A 32 2.94 -5.29 -8.79
CA ILE A 32 2.01 -5.24 -9.92
C ILE A 32 2.24 -6.42 -10.85
N GLN A 33 3.49 -6.76 -11.16
CA GLN A 33 3.81 -7.90 -12.01
C GLN A 33 3.37 -9.22 -11.38
N THR A 34 3.57 -9.36 -10.09
CA THR A 34 3.13 -10.56 -9.35
C THR A 34 1.62 -10.72 -9.42
N ILE A 35 0.88 -9.62 -9.25
CA ILE A 35 -0.57 -9.63 -9.35
C ILE A 35 -1.02 -10.03 -10.76
N LEU A 36 -0.36 -9.46 -11.77
CA LEU A 36 -0.68 -9.75 -13.17
C LEU A 36 -0.45 -11.24 -13.48
N LEU A 37 0.66 -11.79 -13.01
CA LEU A 37 0.96 -13.20 -13.20
C LEU A 37 -0.06 -14.09 -12.46
N ALA A 38 -0.46 -13.70 -11.27
CA ALA A 38 -1.46 -14.44 -10.51
C ALA A 38 -2.79 -14.49 -11.25
N GLN A 39 -3.19 -13.38 -11.86
CA GLN A 39 -4.43 -13.35 -12.65
C GLN A 39 -4.35 -14.26 -13.87
N LYS A 40 -3.22 -14.26 -14.55
CA LYS A 40 -3.02 -15.13 -15.72
C LYS A 40 -3.02 -16.61 -15.33
N LYS A 41 -2.51 -16.92 -14.14
CA LYS A 41 -2.37 -18.28 -13.66
C LYS A 41 -3.69 -18.84 -13.09
N HIS A 42 -4.57 -17.96 -12.62
CA HIS A 42 -5.82 -18.33 -11.97
C HIS A 42 -7.00 -17.69 -12.71
N GLU A 43 -7.53 -18.37 -13.69
CA GLU A 43 -8.63 -17.85 -14.52
C GLU A 43 -9.90 -17.56 -13.72
N ASP A 44 -10.04 -18.13 -12.54
CA ASP A 44 -11.18 -17.88 -11.66
C ASP A 44 -11.02 -16.64 -10.79
N GLN A 45 -9.98 -15.85 -11.00
CA GLN A 45 -9.69 -14.63 -10.24
C GLN A 45 -9.67 -13.41 -11.14
N GLU A 46 -10.21 -12.31 -10.61
CA GLU A 46 -10.08 -10.99 -11.22
C GLU A 46 -9.36 -10.09 -10.22
N HIS A 47 -8.26 -9.51 -10.63
CA HIS A 47 -7.48 -8.62 -9.77
C HIS A 47 -7.65 -7.17 -10.17
N TYR A 48 -7.93 -6.34 -9.20
CA TYR A 48 -8.02 -4.89 -9.35
C TYR A 48 -6.94 -4.24 -8.51
N VAL A 49 -6.42 -3.12 -8.97
CA VAL A 49 -5.37 -2.39 -8.28
C VAL A 49 -5.83 -0.97 -7.98
N SER A 50 -5.63 -0.56 -6.75
CA SER A 50 -5.73 0.82 -6.34
C SER A 50 -4.34 1.25 -5.92
N LEU A 51 -3.85 2.35 -6.48
CA LEU A 51 -2.53 2.87 -6.17
C LEU A 51 -2.66 4.26 -5.60
N VAL A 52 -2.16 4.45 -4.39
CA VAL A 52 -2.22 5.72 -3.68
C VAL A 52 -0.80 6.15 -3.33
N THR A 53 -0.45 7.38 -3.67
CA THR A 53 0.81 7.97 -3.22
C THR A 53 0.49 9.06 -2.20
N PHE A 54 1.42 9.28 -1.27
CA PHE A 54 1.19 10.31 -0.26
C PHE A 54 2.49 10.95 0.19
N ASN A 55 2.39 12.23 0.50
CA ASN A 55 3.40 12.96 1.29
C ASN A 55 2.61 13.70 2.36
N ASP A 56 2.47 15.02 2.33
CA ASP A 56 1.51 15.71 3.17
C ASP A 56 0.11 15.69 2.56
N ASP A 57 0.00 15.34 1.28
CA ASP A 57 -1.27 15.14 0.56
C ASP A 57 -1.40 13.67 0.16
N VAL A 58 -2.64 13.23 0.01
CA VAL A 58 -2.95 11.87 -0.42
C VAL A 58 -3.50 11.93 -1.84
N LYS A 59 -2.85 11.19 -2.76
CA LYS A 59 -3.26 11.15 -4.17
C LYS A 59 -3.62 9.74 -4.59
N THR A 60 -4.79 9.57 -5.17
CA THR A 60 -5.20 8.29 -5.72
C THR A 60 -4.85 8.26 -7.21
N ILE A 61 -3.87 7.46 -7.58
CA ILE A 61 -3.42 7.32 -8.96
C ILE A 61 -4.35 6.39 -9.73
N TYR A 62 -4.66 5.24 -9.13
CA TYR A 62 -5.61 4.27 -9.67
C TYR A 62 -6.60 3.89 -8.60
N GLU A 63 -7.87 3.75 -8.96
CA GLU A 63 -8.91 3.32 -8.04
C GLU A 63 -9.65 2.12 -8.63
N CYS A 64 -9.38 0.94 -8.11
CA CYS A 64 -10.01 -0.32 -8.51
C CYS A 64 -9.94 -0.55 -10.03
N VAL A 65 -8.76 -0.34 -10.61
CA VAL A 65 -8.53 -0.55 -12.04
C VAL A 65 -8.10 -2.00 -12.28
N PRO A 66 -8.62 -2.66 -13.34
CA PRO A 66 -8.14 -4.01 -13.67
C PRO A 66 -6.61 -4.02 -13.80
N VAL A 67 -5.97 -5.03 -13.27
CA VAL A 67 -4.50 -5.04 -13.17
C VAL A 67 -3.81 -4.97 -14.54
N ASP A 68 -4.44 -5.50 -15.57
CA ASP A 68 -3.87 -5.46 -16.92
C ASP A 68 -3.91 -4.07 -17.55
N GLU A 69 -4.59 -3.11 -16.92
CA GLU A 69 -4.64 -1.72 -17.37
C GLU A 69 -3.74 -0.80 -16.56
N VAL A 70 -3.05 -1.33 -15.54
CA VAL A 70 -2.20 -0.53 -14.67
C VAL A 70 -0.80 -0.39 -15.27
N LYS A 71 -0.31 0.84 -15.33
CA LYS A 71 1.05 1.11 -15.78
C LYS A 71 2.00 1.13 -14.60
N GLU A 72 3.24 0.71 -14.84
CA GLU A 72 4.26 0.72 -13.81
C GLU A 72 4.66 2.14 -13.42
N LEU A 73 5.15 2.29 -12.20
CA LEU A 73 5.73 3.55 -11.75
C LEU A 73 7.06 3.80 -12.45
N THR A 74 7.33 5.07 -12.73
CA THR A 74 8.61 5.49 -13.28
C THR A 74 9.22 6.60 -12.42
N ALA A 75 10.46 6.94 -12.68
CA ALA A 75 11.12 8.03 -11.96
C ALA A 75 10.43 9.37 -12.17
N GLU A 76 9.69 9.52 -13.27
CA GLU A 76 8.95 10.74 -13.58
C GLU A 76 7.59 10.77 -12.89
N THR A 77 6.95 9.62 -12.71
CA THR A 77 5.63 9.55 -12.09
C THR A 77 5.66 9.39 -10.57
N TYR A 78 6.84 9.12 -10.01
CA TYR A 78 7.02 9.00 -8.58
C TYR A 78 8.18 9.92 -8.17
N GLN A 79 7.86 11.05 -7.55
CA GLN A 79 8.84 12.06 -7.20
C GLN A 79 8.72 12.43 -5.72
N PRO A 80 9.56 11.82 -4.87
CA PRO A 80 9.51 12.09 -3.43
C PRO A 80 9.77 13.54 -3.07
N ASP A 81 8.94 14.07 -2.18
CA ASP A 81 9.02 15.44 -1.70
C ASP A 81 8.22 15.60 -0.40
N CYS A 82 8.58 16.58 0.40
CA CYS A 82 7.84 16.99 1.59
C CYS A 82 7.75 15.94 2.71
N CYS A 83 6.63 15.87 3.37
CA CYS A 83 6.40 15.23 4.67
C CYS A 83 5.68 13.90 4.55
N THR A 84 5.33 13.29 5.69
CA THR A 84 4.77 11.94 5.70
C THR A 84 3.45 11.90 6.46
N ALA A 85 2.33 11.88 5.75
CA ALA A 85 1.00 11.73 6.31
C ALA A 85 0.51 10.30 6.17
N LEU A 86 1.25 9.34 6.75
CA LEU A 86 0.98 7.92 6.63
C LEU A 86 -0.41 7.54 7.14
N TYR A 87 -0.78 8.03 8.31
CA TYR A 87 -2.06 7.64 8.90
C TYR A 87 -3.23 8.18 8.07
N ASP A 88 -3.13 9.41 7.59
CA ASP A 88 -4.18 9.98 6.73
C ASP A 88 -4.30 9.17 5.43
N ALA A 89 -3.16 8.79 4.83
CA ALA A 89 -3.17 8.00 3.61
C ALA A 89 -3.87 6.66 3.83
N MET A 90 -3.53 5.98 4.91
CA MET A 90 -4.17 4.71 5.23
C MET A 90 -5.65 4.87 5.53
N GLY A 91 -6.00 5.84 6.36
CA GLY A 91 -7.41 6.05 6.74
C GLY A 91 -8.28 6.41 5.56
N ILE A 92 -7.84 7.35 4.73
CA ILE A 92 -8.58 7.78 3.56
C ILE A 92 -8.73 6.63 2.56
N SER A 93 -7.63 5.93 2.28
CA SER A 93 -7.62 4.85 1.29
C SER A 93 -8.44 3.65 1.71
N LEU A 94 -8.32 3.25 2.98
CA LEU A 94 -9.04 2.10 3.50
C LEU A 94 -10.54 2.37 3.51
N ASN A 95 -10.96 3.54 3.93
CA ASN A 95 -12.37 3.89 3.97
C ASN A 95 -12.96 4.04 2.56
N ALA A 96 -12.17 4.53 1.60
CA ALA A 96 -12.63 4.62 0.21
C ALA A 96 -12.81 3.22 -0.38
N LEU A 97 -11.86 2.31 -0.12
CA LEU A 97 -11.92 0.96 -0.65
C LEU A 97 -13.07 0.15 -0.04
N ARG A 98 -13.31 0.33 1.25
CA ARG A 98 -14.41 -0.37 1.95
C ARG A 98 -15.75 -0.21 1.23
N LYS A 99 -15.99 0.95 0.62
CA LYS A 99 -17.25 1.24 -0.05
C LYS A 99 -17.42 0.49 -1.36
N LYS A 100 -16.33 -0.03 -1.92
CA LYS A 100 -16.32 -0.70 -3.22
C LYS A 100 -16.23 -2.21 -3.12
N VAL A 101 -15.89 -2.74 -1.96
CA VAL A 101 -15.63 -4.15 -1.74
C VAL A 101 -16.86 -4.82 -1.15
N ALA A 102 -17.25 -5.97 -1.72
CA ALA A 102 -18.35 -6.79 -1.19
C ALA A 102 -17.79 -7.82 -0.22
N GLU A 103 -18.67 -8.46 0.55
CA GLU A 103 -18.27 -9.45 1.55
C GLU A 103 -17.45 -10.61 0.99
N ASP A 104 -17.77 -11.03 -0.24
CA ASP A 104 -17.10 -12.16 -0.88
C ASP A 104 -15.76 -11.77 -1.52
N ASP A 105 -15.49 -10.50 -1.62
CA ASP A 105 -14.27 -10.04 -2.25
C ASP A 105 -13.08 -10.19 -1.29
N LYS A 106 -11.91 -10.39 -1.85
CA LYS A 106 -10.67 -10.44 -1.08
C LYS A 106 -9.90 -9.14 -1.22
N VAL A 107 -9.19 -8.76 -0.19
CA VAL A 107 -8.43 -7.51 -0.18
C VAL A 107 -7.04 -7.74 0.36
N LEU A 108 -6.04 -7.25 -0.38
CA LEU A 108 -4.66 -7.21 0.06
C LEU A 108 -4.21 -5.75 0.06
N VAL A 109 -3.72 -5.28 1.19
CA VAL A 109 -3.21 -3.91 1.34
C VAL A 109 -1.70 -3.97 1.56
N THR A 110 -0.96 -3.27 0.72
CA THR A 110 0.50 -3.19 0.82
C THR A 110 0.89 -1.74 1.06
N VAL A 111 1.61 -1.49 2.14
CA VAL A 111 2.11 -0.15 2.49
C VAL A 111 3.61 -0.13 2.28
N VAL A 112 4.09 0.83 1.49
CA VAL A 112 5.52 1.00 1.19
C VAL A 112 5.94 2.36 1.73
N THR A 113 6.80 2.38 2.75
CA THR A 113 7.19 3.62 3.43
C THR A 113 8.52 3.43 4.16
N ASP A 114 9.20 4.52 4.47
CA ASP A 114 10.36 4.47 5.36
C ASP A 114 9.94 4.60 6.84
N GLY A 115 8.66 4.72 7.09
CA GLY A 115 8.06 4.41 8.38
C GLY A 115 7.77 5.54 9.33
N TYR A 116 8.23 6.75 9.10
CA TYR A 116 7.99 7.82 10.07
C TYR A 116 6.83 8.71 9.67
N GLU A 117 5.81 8.70 10.50
CA GLU A 117 4.63 9.53 10.35
C GLU A 117 4.88 10.90 11.00
N ASN A 118 4.59 11.99 10.30
CA ASN A 118 4.79 13.33 10.87
C ASN A 118 3.85 14.41 10.39
N ALA A 119 2.86 14.09 9.55
CA ALA A 119 2.04 15.13 8.94
C ALA A 119 0.53 14.85 8.94
N SER A 120 0.09 13.72 9.49
CA SER A 120 -1.34 13.37 9.48
C SER A 120 -2.15 14.31 10.36
N LYS A 121 -3.33 14.67 9.88
CA LYS A 121 -4.24 15.61 10.54
C LYS A 121 -5.57 14.97 10.92
N GLU A 122 -6.06 14.03 10.13
CA GLU A 122 -7.37 13.40 10.34
C GLU A 122 -7.30 12.12 11.15
N TYR A 123 -6.21 11.37 11.03
CA TYR A 123 -6.06 10.06 11.67
C TYR A 123 -4.79 10.04 12.50
N ASN A 124 -4.85 9.29 13.61
CA ASN A 124 -3.66 9.00 14.41
C ASN A 124 -3.39 7.51 14.41
N GLY A 125 -2.28 7.09 15.01
CA GLY A 125 -1.90 5.68 15.03
C GLY A 125 -2.95 4.78 15.67
N LYS A 126 -3.61 5.27 16.71
CA LYS A 126 -4.64 4.52 17.40
C LYS A 126 -5.86 4.29 16.50
N ALA A 127 -6.27 5.31 15.75
CA ALA A 127 -7.38 5.19 14.80
C ALA A 127 -7.05 4.21 13.69
N ILE A 128 -5.82 4.24 13.17
CA ILE A 128 -5.38 3.33 12.12
C ILE A 128 -5.31 1.90 12.64
N LYS A 129 -4.79 1.71 13.85
CA LYS A 129 -4.76 0.38 14.47
C LYS A 129 -6.17 -0.20 14.55
N ALA A 130 -7.13 0.60 14.97
CA ALA A 130 -8.52 0.16 15.07
C ALA A 130 -9.09 -0.23 13.70
N LEU A 131 -8.80 0.56 12.66
CA LEU A 131 -9.23 0.24 11.30
C LEU A 131 -8.59 -1.07 10.79
N VAL A 132 -7.30 -1.22 10.99
CA VAL A 132 -6.59 -2.42 10.55
C VAL A 132 -7.16 -3.65 11.26
N ASP A 133 -7.36 -3.57 12.57
CA ASP A 133 -7.94 -4.67 13.34
C ASP A 133 -9.35 -5.01 12.83
N GLU A 134 -10.15 -4.01 12.54
CA GLU A 134 -11.50 -4.22 12.00
C GLU A 134 -11.46 -4.96 10.65
N PHE A 135 -10.61 -4.52 9.74
CA PHE A 135 -10.53 -5.11 8.41
C PHE A 135 -9.89 -6.50 8.43
N LYS A 136 -8.91 -6.72 9.30
CA LYS A 136 -8.35 -8.06 9.49
C LYS A 136 -9.44 -9.03 9.95
N GLY A 137 -10.35 -8.57 10.79
CA GLY A 137 -11.50 -9.36 11.22
C GLY A 137 -12.43 -9.72 10.06
N LYS A 138 -12.38 -8.97 8.96
CA LYS A 138 -13.15 -9.25 7.75
C LYS A 138 -12.37 -10.06 6.72
N GLY A 139 -11.16 -10.47 7.04
CA GLY A 139 -10.32 -11.26 6.15
C GLY A 139 -9.37 -10.49 5.26
N TRP A 140 -9.28 -9.17 5.43
CA TRP A 140 -8.31 -8.37 4.68
C TRP A 140 -6.89 -8.70 5.16
N VAL A 141 -5.95 -8.74 4.23
CA VAL A 141 -4.55 -9.02 4.53
C VAL A 141 -3.74 -7.74 4.35
N PHE A 142 -2.87 -7.45 5.33
CA PHE A 142 -2.04 -6.25 5.31
C PHE A 142 -0.57 -6.64 5.27
N ALA A 143 0.21 -5.94 4.45
CA ALA A 143 1.66 -6.09 4.37
C ALA A 143 2.31 -4.71 4.47
N TYR A 144 3.49 -4.66 5.07
CA TYR A 144 4.21 -3.42 5.30
C TYR A 144 5.65 -3.60 4.80
N ILE A 145 6.05 -2.76 3.88
CA ILE A 145 7.41 -2.80 3.32
C ILE A 145 8.09 -1.50 3.69
N GLY A 146 9.15 -1.59 4.45
CA GLY A 146 9.84 -0.41 4.97
C GLY A 146 11.35 -0.47 4.77
N ALA A 147 12.03 0.57 5.22
CA ALA A 147 13.49 0.70 5.05
C ALA A 147 14.14 1.32 6.26
N ASN A 148 15.36 0.85 6.53
CA ASN A 148 16.33 1.51 7.39
C ASN A 148 15.95 1.77 8.84
N GLN A 149 15.01 1.00 9.40
CA GLN A 149 14.59 1.19 10.77
C GLN A 149 13.93 -0.05 11.30
N ASP A 150 13.43 0.02 12.51
CA ASP A 150 12.73 -1.08 13.12
C ASP A 150 11.33 -1.21 12.53
N VAL A 151 11.26 -1.72 11.31
CA VAL A 151 10.05 -1.83 10.52
C VAL A 151 9.00 -2.66 11.25
N GLU A 152 9.43 -3.74 11.89
CA GLU A 152 8.52 -4.62 12.61
C GLU A 152 7.85 -3.90 13.78
N ALA A 153 8.62 -3.11 14.54
CA ALA A 153 8.04 -2.38 15.66
C ALA A 153 7.07 -1.31 15.21
N VAL A 154 7.41 -0.57 14.14
CA VAL A 154 6.53 0.45 13.59
C VAL A 154 5.24 -0.16 13.07
N ALA A 155 5.35 -1.24 12.30
CA ALA A 155 4.18 -1.93 11.77
C ALA A 155 3.29 -2.50 12.88
N ALA A 156 3.91 -3.02 13.93
CA ALA A 156 3.16 -3.58 15.07
C ALA A 156 2.30 -2.53 15.76
N THR A 157 2.71 -1.26 15.75
CA THR A 157 1.91 -0.19 16.37
C THR A 157 0.55 -0.01 15.69
N ILE A 158 0.42 -0.47 14.44
CA ILE A 158 -0.82 -0.43 13.68
C ILE A 158 -1.29 -1.83 13.29
N SER A 159 -0.92 -2.82 14.08
CA SER A 159 -1.39 -4.22 13.96
C SER A 159 -1.00 -4.94 12.68
N ILE A 160 0.06 -4.50 12.00
CA ILE A 160 0.54 -5.18 10.80
C ILE A 160 1.75 -6.04 11.16
N THR A 161 1.67 -7.32 10.84
CA THR A 161 2.72 -8.30 11.17
C THR A 161 3.44 -8.88 9.95
N ASN A 162 2.89 -8.71 8.75
CA ASN A 162 3.58 -9.12 7.51
C ASN A 162 4.52 -7.99 7.10
N VAL A 163 5.79 -8.14 7.36
CA VAL A 163 6.77 -7.06 7.20
C VAL A 163 7.93 -7.48 6.33
N MET A 164 8.33 -6.59 5.41
CA MET A 164 9.53 -6.76 4.59
C MET A 164 10.41 -5.52 4.73
N ASN A 165 11.69 -5.67 4.52
CA ASN A 165 12.65 -4.58 4.67
C ASN A 165 13.46 -4.41 3.38
N PHE A 166 13.62 -3.16 2.93
CA PHE A 166 14.40 -2.83 1.73
C PHE A 166 15.90 -2.99 1.89
N GLU A 167 16.38 -3.05 3.10
CA GLU A 167 17.81 -2.98 3.36
C GLU A 167 18.64 -3.89 2.46
N ALA A 168 18.20 -5.11 2.30
CA ALA A 168 18.94 -6.08 1.51
C ALA A 168 19.02 -5.71 0.03
N THR A 169 18.12 -4.87 -0.44
CA THR A 169 18.03 -4.53 -1.86
C THR A 169 18.85 -3.31 -2.24
N SER A 170 19.29 -2.56 -1.27
CA SER A 170 20.02 -1.33 -1.53
C SER A 170 21.44 -1.56 -2.04
N LYS A 171 21.83 -2.78 -2.19
CA LYS A 171 23.17 -3.12 -2.66
C LYS A 171 23.26 -3.32 -4.13
#